data_ee65780dbe825f7ac2a4ea22a2f393de
#
_entry.id   ee65780dbe825f7ac2a4ea22a2f393de
#
_cell.length_a   1.000
_cell.length_b   1.000
_cell.length_c   1.000
_cell.angle_alpha   90.00
_cell.angle_beta   90.00
_cell.angle_gamma   90.00
#
_symmetry.space_group_name_H-M   'P 1'
#
loop_
_entity.id
_entity.type
_entity.pdbx_description
1 polymer ?
#
loop_
_entity_poly.entity_id
_entity_poly.type
_entity_poly.pdbx_seq_one_letter_code
_entity_poly.pdbx_strand_id
1 'polypeptide(L)'
;MHRKLWWLFACLWCAVAGVASAQAQEVSGQSRQLWQLLEYVAVDYGGAVENGVIASEGEYAEMVDFTATAQKQIAALPEHPQRAALAQQIAQLQQAVHDKAAADQVAELAHGAAASLVQA
;
A
#
# COMPACT_ATOMS: atom_id res chain seq x y z
N MET A 1 -1.69 12.50 -52.00
CA MET A 1 -2.19 11.26 -51.39
C MET A 1 -1.29 10.73 -50.27
N HIS A 2 0.02 10.92 -50.33
CA HIS A 2 0.95 10.43 -49.27
C HIS A 2 0.86 11.21 -47.94
N ARG A 3 0.33 12.43 -47.92
CA ARG A 3 0.20 13.24 -46.71
C ARG A 3 -0.86 12.74 -45.73
N LYS A 4 -1.91 12.04 -46.18
CA LYS A 4 -2.97 11.54 -45.34
C LYS A 4 -2.56 10.30 -44.53
N LEU A 5 -1.63 9.49 -45.02
CA LEU A 5 -1.10 8.32 -44.32
C LEU A 5 -0.16 8.71 -43.16
N TRP A 6 0.59 9.79 -43.29
CA TRP A 6 1.47 10.27 -42.22
C TRP A 6 0.70 10.78 -41.01
N TRP A 7 -0.42 11.42 -41.23
CA TRP A 7 -1.27 11.90 -40.14
C TRP A 7 -1.91 10.76 -39.32
N LEU A 8 -2.26 9.67 -39.98
CA LEU A 8 -2.81 8.49 -39.34
C LEU A 8 -1.78 7.77 -38.46
N PHE A 9 -0.52 7.73 -38.92
CA PHE A 9 0.55 7.14 -38.10
C PHE A 9 0.91 8.00 -36.89
N ALA A 10 0.86 9.32 -36.98
CA ALA A 10 1.11 10.21 -35.88
C ALA A 10 0.04 10.10 -34.76
N CYS A 11 -1.22 9.94 -35.15
CA CYS A 11 -2.32 9.74 -34.18
C CYS A 11 -2.22 8.41 -33.45
N LEU A 12 -1.77 7.35 -34.11
CA LEU A 12 -1.61 6.04 -33.51
C LEU A 12 -0.50 6.02 -32.45
N TRP A 13 0.59 6.76 -32.69
CA TRP A 13 1.71 6.85 -31.75
C TRP A 13 1.32 7.62 -30.47
N CYS A 14 0.54 8.69 -30.59
CA CYS A 14 0.05 9.45 -29.44
C CYS A 14 -0.87 8.62 -28.52
N ALA A 15 -1.68 7.71 -29.07
CA ALA A 15 -2.57 6.85 -28.32
C ALA A 15 -1.82 5.84 -27.43
N VAL A 16 -0.71 5.28 -27.92
CA VAL A 16 0.11 4.31 -27.16
C VAL A 16 0.82 4.98 -26.00
N ALA A 17 1.34 6.20 -26.16
CA ALA A 17 2.00 6.95 -25.11
C ALA A 17 1.03 7.32 -23.98
N GLY A 18 -0.24 7.62 -24.30
CA GLY A 18 -1.27 7.95 -23.33
C GLY A 18 -1.64 6.78 -22.41
N VAL A 19 -1.69 5.55 -22.93
CA VAL A 19 -2.02 4.34 -22.15
C VAL A 19 -0.90 4.02 -21.15
N ALA A 20 0.35 4.12 -21.53
CA ALA A 20 1.49 3.85 -20.64
C ALA A 20 1.54 4.83 -19.47
N SER A 21 1.25 6.11 -19.69
CA SER A 21 1.20 7.14 -18.64
C SER A 21 0.07 6.89 -17.64
N ALA A 22 -1.12 6.46 -18.09
CA ALA A 22 -2.25 6.15 -17.24
C ALA A 22 -1.96 4.96 -16.30
N GLN A 23 -1.29 3.92 -16.80
CA GLN A 23 -0.90 2.76 -16.00
C GLN A 23 0.12 3.13 -14.92
N ALA A 24 1.12 3.95 -15.24
CA ALA A 24 2.10 4.41 -14.27
C ALA A 24 1.46 5.25 -13.16
N GLN A 25 0.48 6.11 -13.48
CA GLN A 25 -0.26 6.89 -12.50
C GLN A 25 -1.12 6.02 -11.59
N GLU A 26 -1.73 4.96 -12.12
CA GLU A 26 -2.53 4.03 -11.34
C GLU A 26 -1.67 3.27 -10.32
N VAL A 27 -0.51 2.75 -10.71
CA VAL A 27 0.44 2.07 -9.80
C VAL A 27 0.91 3.03 -8.71
N SER A 28 1.27 4.28 -9.04
CA SER A 28 1.62 5.32 -8.07
C SER A 28 0.51 5.60 -7.08
N GLY A 29 -0.74 5.65 -7.56
CA GLY A 29 -1.92 5.84 -6.73
C GLY A 29 -2.14 4.70 -5.75
N GLN A 30 -1.98 3.45 -6.18
CA GLN A 30 -2.08 2.27 -5.35
C GLN A 30 -0.99 2.24 -4.26
N SER A 31 0.24 2.56 -4.61
CA SER A 31 1.35 2.64 -3.65
C SER A 31 1.11 3.72 -2.60
N ARG A 32 0.59 4.87 -3.01
CA ARG A 32 0.23 5.95 -2.09
C ARG A 32 -0.86 5.53 -1.12
N GLN A 33 -1.89 4.84 -1.59
CA GLN A 33 -2.97 4.35 -0.73
C GLN A 33 -2.44 3.35 0.30
N LEU A 34 -1.57 2.44 -0.11
CA LEU A 34 -0.95 1.49 0.80
C LEU A 34 -0.09 2.20 1.85
N TRP A 35 0.71 3.18 1.44
CA TRP A 35 1.51 3.98 2.35
C TRP A 35 0.64 4.69 3.38
N GLN A 36 -0.45 5.34 2.95
CA GLN A 36 -1.38 6.03 3.84
C GLN A 36 -2.01 5.07 4.84
N LEU A 37 -2.38 3.88 4.40
CA LEU A 37 -2.97 2.86 5.25
C LEU A 37 -2.00 2.41 6.35
N LEU A 38 -0.74 2.18 6.00
CA LEU A 38 0.30 1.81 6.95
C LEU A 38 0.56 2.92 7.97
N GLU A 39 0.64 4.17 7.53
CA GLU A 39 0.81 5.32 8.40
C GLU A 39 -0.40 5.51 9.33
N TYR A 40 -1.59 5.25 8.83
CA TYR A 40 -2.80 5.32 9.64
C TYR A 40 -2.77 4.32 10.79
N VAL A 41 -2.38 3.07 10.51
CA VAL A 41 -2.22 2.04 11.55
C VAL A 41 -1.18 2.48 12.60
N ALA A 42 -0.06 3.04 12.15
CA ALA A 42 0.99 3.50 13.05
C ALA A 42 0.50 4.56 14.05
N VAL A 43 -0.34 5.49 13.59
CA VAL A 43 -0.82 6.61 14.41
C VAL A 43 -2.02 6.21 15.29
N ASP A 44 -2.95 5.42 14.76
CA ASP A 44 -4.24 5.21 15.41
C ASP A 44 -4.32 3.95 16.25
N TYR A 45 -3.40 3.02 16.09
CA TYR A 45 -3.40 1.77 16.86
C TYR A 45 -3.39 2.00 18.38
N GLY A 46 -2.74 3.06 18.85
CA GLY A 46 -2.65 3.38 20.27
C GLY A 46 -4.01 3.67 20.93
N GLY A 47 -5.00 4.08 20.14
CA GLY A 47 -6.38 4.25 20.61
C GLY A 47 -7.19 2.95 20.63
N ALA A 48 -6.74 1.93 19.92
CA ALA A 48 -7.42 0.64 19.81
C ALA A 48 -7.01 -0.34 20.92
N VAL A 49 -5.73 -0.36 21.29
CA VAL A 49 -5.15 -1.30 22.26
C VAL A 49 -4.32 -0.54 23.28
N GLU A 50 -4.53 -0.83 24.55
CA GLU A 50 -3.80 -0.22 25.66
C GLU A 50 -3.41 -1.33 26.65
N ASN A 51 -2.12 -1.45 26.94
CA ASN A 51 -1.57 -2.45 27.84
C ASN A 51 -2.00 -3.90 27.50
N GLY A 52 -2.02 -4.25 26.21
CA GLY A 52 -2.38 -5.58 25.75
C GLY A 52 -3.86 -5.89 25.76
N VAL A 53 -4.71 -4.90 26.03
CA VAL A 53 -6.17 -5.04 26.13
C VAL A 53 -6.84 -4.12 25.11
N ILE A 54 -7.92 -4.59 24.49
CA ILE A 54 -8.70 -3.76 23.57
C ILE A 54 -9.33 -2.61 24.36
N ALA A 55 -8.92 -1.37 24.04
CA ALA A 55 -9.49 -0.15 24.59
C ALA A 55 -10.74 0.30 23.83
N SER A 56 -10.80 0.03 22.52
CA SER A 56 -11.93 0.34 21.66
C SER A 56 -12.13 -0.80 20.67
N GLU A 57 -13.25 -1.49 20.78
CA GLU A 57 -13.60 -2.60 19.88
C GLU A 57 -13.70 -2.15 18.43
N GLY A 58 -14.32 -0.99 18.19
CA GLY A 58 -14.47 -0.46 16.83
C GLY A 58 -13.15 -0.09 16.20
N GLU A 59 -12.28 0.58 16.94
CA GLU A 59 -10.94 0.94 16.44
C GLU A 59 -10.06 -0.29 16.24
N TYR A 60 -10.15 -1.27 17.12
CA TYR A 60 -9.40 -2.51 16.96
C TYR A 60 -9.84 -3.26 15.69
N ALA A 61 -11.15 -3.36 15.45
CA ALA A 61 -11.67 -3.97 14.24
C ALA A 61 -11.16 -3.24 12.98
N GLU A 62 -11.05 -1.91 13.02
CA GLU A 62 -10.45 -1.14 11.92
C GLU A 62 -8.99 -1.49 11.69
N MET A 63 -8.20 -1.64 12.75
CA MET A 63 -6.79 -2.00 12.64
C MET A 63 -6.62 -3.40 12.03
N VAL A 64 -7.46 -4.35 12.41
CA VAL A 64 -7.49 -5.69 11.81
C VAL A 64 -7.82 -5.60 10.32
N ASP A 65 -8.84 -4.83 9.95
CA ASP A 65 -9.26 -4.64 8.56
C ASP A 65 -8.17 -3.94 7.73
N PHE A 66 -7.54 -2.91 8.27
CA PHE A 66 -6.52 -2.15 7.55
C PHE A 66 -5.28 -3.00 7.26
N THR A 67 -4.85 -3.82 8.21
CA THR A 67 -3.70 -4.70 7.99
C THR A 67 -4.03 -5.82 7.01
N ALA A 68 -5.24 -6.35 7.02
CA ALA A 68 -5.72 -7.32 6.03
C ALA A 68 -5.81 -6.68 4.63
N THR A 69 -6.30 -5.44 4.54
CA THR A 69 -6.35 -4.68 3.29
C THR A 69 -4.95 -4.41 2.76
N ALA A 70 -4.00 -4.06 3.62
CA ALA A 70 -2.60 -3.86 3.24
C ALA A 70 -2.01 -5.12 2.60
N GLN A 71 -2.29 -6.30 3.16
CA GLN A 71 -1.87 -7.57 2.58
C GLN A 71 -2.42 -7.77 1.16
N LYS A 72 -3.68 -7.48 0.95
CA LYS A 72 -4.32 -7.58 -0.37
C LYS A 72 -3.73 -6.59 -1.36
N GLN A 73 -3.48 -5.37 -0.91
CA GLN A 73 -2.94 -4.31 -1.77
C GLN A 73 -1.51 -4.63 -2.21
N ILE A 74 -0.66 -5.13 -1.32
CA ILE A 74 0.71 -5.49 -1.71
C ILE A 74 0.71 -6.66 -2.70
N ALA A 75 -0.19 -7.62 -2.56
CA ALA A 75 -0.31 -8.74 -3.49
C ALA A 75 -0.79 -8.30 -4.88
N ALA A 76 -1.56 -7.20 -4.95
CA ALA A 76 -2.10 -6.66 -6.19
C ALA A 76 -1.10 -5.76 -6.95
N LEU A 77 -0.04 -5.28 -6.30
CA LEU A 77 0.98 -4.47 -6.97
C LEU A 77 1.79 -5.32 -7.94
N PRO A 78 2.34 -4.70 -9.02
CA PRO A 78 3.20 -5.41 -9.98
C PRO A 78 4.37 -6.08 -9.27
N GLU A 79 4.86 -7.16 -9.85
CA GLU A 79 6.03 -7.85 -9.32
C GLU A 79 7.24 -6.93 -9.25
N HIS A 80 7.90 -6.94 -8.11
CA HIS A 80 9.08 -6.16 -7.81
C HIS A 80 9.98 -6.99 -6.87
N PRO A 81 11.31 -6.89 -6.99
CA PRO A 81 12.22 -7.68 -6.12
C PRO A 81 11.96 -7.50 -4.64
N GLN A 82 11.49 -6.33 -4.22
CA GLN A 82 11.23 -6.03 -2.81
C GLN A 82 9.81 -6.34 -2.36
N ARG A 83 8.92 -6.76 -3.28
CA ARG A 83 7.51 -7.04 -2.94
C ARG A 83 7.38 -8.15 -1.89
N ALA A 84 8.16 -9.23 -2.04
CA ALA A 84 8.13 -10.34 -1.10
C ALA A 84 8.57 -9.92 0.31
N ALA A 85 9.63 -9.11 0.42
CA ALA A 85 10.10 -8.60 1.70
C ALA A 85 9.07 -7.66 2.33
N LEU A 86 8.44 -6.79 1.54
CA LEU A 86 7.39 -5.88 2.01
C LEU A 86 6.14 -6.65 2.46
N ALA A 87 5.73 -7.67 1.73
CA ALA A 87 4.62 -8.54 2.11
C ALA A 87 4.90 -9.23 3.45
N GLN A 88 6.13 -9.64 3.70
CA GLN A 88 6.54 -10.23 4.97
C GLN A 88 6.50 -9.22 6.11
N GLN A 89 6.94 -7.98 5.89
CA GLN A 89 6.83 -6.90 6.87
C GLN A 89 5.36 -6.63 7.24
N ILE A 90 4.47 -6.60 6.26
CA ILE A 90 3.03 -6.42 6.49
C ILE A 90 2.44 -7.61 7.26
N ALA A 91 2.88 -8.83 6.96
CA ALA A 91 2.47 -10.03 7.71
C ALA A 91 2.90 -9.94 9.19
N GLN A 92 4.10 -9.45 9.47
CA GLN A 92 4.56 -9.23 10.83
C GLN A 92 3.73 -8.16 11.54
N LEU A 93 3.39 -7.07 10.86
CA LEU A 93 2.50 -6.04 11.38
C LEU A 93 1.12 -6.62 11.71
N GLN A 94 0.55 -7.39 10.81
CA GLN A 94 -0.74 -8.03 11.00
C GLN A 94 -0.73 -8.96 12.23
N GLN A 95 0.33 -9.74 12.39
CA GLN A 95 0.49 -10.61 13.55
C GLN A 95 0.59 -9.82 14.85
N ALA A 96 1.34 -8.71 14.85
CA ALA A 96 1.47 -7.85 16.03
C ALA A 96 0.12 -7.25 16.44
N VAL A 97 -0.71 -6.85 15.47
CA VAL A 97 -2.07 -6.35 15.74
C VAL A 97 -2.94 -7.47 16.34
N HIS A 98 -2.89 -8.68 15.80
CA HIS A 98 -3.63 -9.82 16.34
C HIS A 98 -3.18 -10.19 17.75
N ASP A 99 -1.91 -10.06 18.05
CA ASP A 99 -1.34 -10.35 19.36
C ASP A 99 -1.57 -9.22 20.37
N LYS A 100 -2.18 -8.13 19.96
CA LYS A 100 -2.38 -6.93 20.77
C LYS A 100 -1.06 -6.41 21.35
N ALA A 101 -0.05 -6.37 20.50
CA ALA A 101 1.28 -5.88 20.87
C ALA A 101 1.23 -4.41 21.30
N ALA A 102 2.29 -3.95 21.96
CA ALA A 102 2.40 -2.57 22.41
C ALA A 102 2.32 -1.59 21.24
N ALA A 103 1.74 -0.42 21.48
CA ALA A 103 1.52 0.59 20.43
C ALA A 103 2.81 1.05 19.76
N ASP A 104 3.90 1.20 20.51
CA ASP A 104 5.20 1.57 19.98
C ASP A 104 5.78 0.49 19.05
N GLN A 105 5.58 -0.78 19.38
CA GLN A 105 6.01 -1.88 18.53
C GLN A 105 5.24 -1.91 17.21
N VAL A 106 3.91 -1.75 17.26
CA VAL A 106 3.07 -1.70 16.07
C VAL A 106 3.42 -0.49 15.20
N ALA A 107 3.63 0.67 15.81
CA ALA A 107 4.05 1.88 15.11
C ALA A 107 5.40 1.67 14.39
N GLU A 108 6.35 1.06 15.04
CA GLU A 108 7.67 0.76 14.45
C GLU A 108 7.52 -0.18 13.23
N LEU A 109 6.74 -1.24 13.35
CA LEU A 109 6.49 -2.15 12.23
C LEU A 109 5.77 -1.48 11.07
N ALA A 110 4.75 -0.68 11.35
CA ALA A 110 3.99 0.03 10.33
C ALA A 110 4.83 1.10 9.61
N HIS A 111 5.57 1.91 10.36
CA HIS A 111 6.49 2.91 9.78
C HIS A 111 7.61 2.24 8.98
N GLY A 112 8.13 1.11 9.45
CA GLY A 112 9.15 0.35 8.74
C GLY A 112 8.65 -0.17 7.40
N ALA A 113 7.44 -0.70 7.35
CA ALA A 113 6.82 -1.15 6.10
C ALA A 113 6.56 0.03 5.15
N ALA A 114 6.06 1.14 5.66
CA ALA A 114 5.82 2.35 4.87
C ALA A 114 7.12 2.90 4.27
N ALA A 115 8.20 2.93 5.05
CA ALA A 115 9.51 3.38 4.58
C ALA A 115 10.06 2.46 3.48
N SER A 116 9.91 1.14 3.63
CA SER A 116 10.32 0.16 2.62
C SER A 116 9.53 0.34 1.32
N LEU A 117 8.25 0.66 1.41
CA LEU A 117 7.40 0.89 0.25
C LEU A 117 7.87 2.11 -0.56
N VAL A 118 8.29 3.17 0.10
CA VAL A 118 8.80 4.39 -0.56
C VAL A 118 10.11 4.13 -1.29
N GLN A 119 10.92 3.21 -0.79
CA GLN A 119 12.21 2.85 -1.40
C GLN A 119 12.08 1.80 -2.53
N ALA A 120 10.94 1.15 -2.60
CA ALA A 120 10.64 0.19 -3.66
C ALA A 120 10.17 0.90 -4.94
#